data_779765854109906d71ba4a6aedfce5c4
#
_entry.id   779765854109906d71ba4a6aedfce5c4
#
_cell.length_a   1.000
_cell.length_b   1.000
_cell.length_c   1.000
_cell.angle_alpha   90.00
_cell.angle_beta   90.00
_cell.angle_gamma   90.00
#
_symmetry.space_group_name_H-M   'P 1'
#
loop_
_entity.id
_entity.type
_entity.pdbx_description
1 polymer ?
#
loop_
_entity_poly.entity_id
_entity_poly.type
_entity_poly.pdbx_seq_one_letter_code
_entity_poly.pdbx_strand_id
1 'polypeptide(L)'
;RYLTAKYGDKYASADPNNPESNRQAVAAGYALIHGRAETADAWATVKRHGLVTPASTLFPPPRASGDFTTIDTLSPAYTRLVAYSQALAAELLGLPVFVRVIHGPNLTCAATWLRDKKRPTLTLNAAHLGPEVKFFAGRPSPAINELLIHEFAHQFGDHLEEKFDDAMARLGAALADLALQNPTFFEAYR
;
A
#
# COMPACT_ATOMS: atom_id res chain seq x y z
N ARG A 1 -25.74 12.88 10.61
CA ARG A 1 -26.00 13.65 11.84
C ARG A 1 -24.94 13.44 12.93
N TYR A 2 -24.52 12.20 13.25
CA TYR A 2 -23.51 11.93 14.28
C TYR A 2 -22.16 12.59 13.97
N LEU A 3 -21.63 12.38 12.76
CA LEU A 3 -20.34 12.95 12.36
C LEU A 3 -20.37 14.48 12.34
N THR A 4 -21.44 15.07 11.81
CA THR A 4 -21.61 16.52 11.81
C THR A 4 -21.71 17.10 13.23
N ALA A 5 -22.40 16.42 14.14
CA ALA A 5 -22.49 16.85 15.54
C ALA A 5 -21.14 16.76 16.27
N LYS A 6 -20.29 15.77 15.92
CA LYS A 6 -19.00 15.55 16.57
C LYS A 6 -17.86 16.36 15.95
N TYR A 7 -17.83 16.50 14.63
CA TYR A 7 -16.72 17.06 13.88
C TYR A 7 -17.05 18.38 13.15
N GLY A 8 -18.29 18.88 13.25
CA GLY A 8 -18.76 20.04 12.50
C GLY A 8 -19.15 19.70 11.07
N ASP A 9 -19.35 20.73 10.23
CA ASP A 9 -19.82 20.55 8.84
C ASP A 9 -18.70 20.16 7.86
N LYS A 10 -17.45 20.40 8.25
CA LYS A 10 -16.28 20.08 7.42
C LYS A 10 -15.44 19.01 8.10
N TYR A 11 -15.48 17.81 7.57
CA TYR A 11 -14.65 16.70 8.05
C TYR A 11 -14.18 15.82 6.89
N ALA A 12 -13.02 15.19 7.07
CA ALA A 12 -12.44 14.24 6.13
C ALA A 12 -11.80 13.09 6.90
N SER A 13 -11.70 11.91 6.31
CA SER A 13 -10.88 10.86 6.90
C SER A 13 -9.39 11.15 6.68
N ALA A 14 -8.60 10.96 7.71
CA ALA A 14 -7.16 11.02 7.60
C ALA A 14 -6.66 9.91 6.67
N ASP A 15 -5.76 10.26 5.76
CA ASP A 15 -5.04 9.31 4.92
C ASP A 15 -3.63 9.10 5.51
N PRO A 16 -3.33 7.93 6.10
CA PRO A 16 -2.02 7.69 6.71
C PRO A 16 -0.87 7.72 5.71
N ASN A 17 -1.15 7.48 4.42
CA ASN A 17 -0.15 7.48 3.36
C ASN A 17 0.07 8.86 2.72
N ASN A 18 -0.80 9.84 3.03
CA ASN A 18 -0.73 11.19 2.46
C ASN A 18 -0.77 12.26 3.55
N PRO A 19 0.28 12.39 4.37
CA PRO A 19 0.32 13.38 5.46
C PRO A 19 0.22 14.82 4.94
N GLU A 20 0.63 15.09 3.71
CA GLU A 20 0.48 16.41 3.10
C GLU A 20 -0.98 16.75 2.84
N SER A 21 -1.74 15.84 2.25
CA SER A 21 -3.19 15.99 2.06
C SER A 21 -3.92 16.22 3.39
N ASN A 22 -3.48 15.53 4.44
CA ASN A 22 -4.00 15.73 5.79
C ASN A 22 -3.72 17.15 6.30
N ARG A 23 -2.50 17.66 6.12
CA ARG A 23 -2.12 19.04 6.50
C ARG A 23 -2.94 20.07 5.75
N GLN A 24 -3.13 19.88 4.44
CA GLN A 24 -3.93 20.78 3.60
C GLN A 24 -5.41 20.76 4.02
N ALA A 25 -5.96 19.61 4.35
CA ALA A 25 -7.33 19.51 4.86
C ALA A 25 -7.51 20.28 6.17
N VAL A 26 -6.58 20.14 7.12
CA VAL A 26 -6.59 20.90 8.38
C VAL A 26 -6.47 22.41 8.11
N ALA A 27 -5.55 22.82 7.24
CA ALA A 27 -5.37 24.22 6.87
C ALA A 27 -6.63 24.82 6.19
N ALA A 28 -7.42 24.00 5.48
CA ALA A 28 -8.71 24.36 4.90
C ALA A 28 -9.90 24.29 5.88
N GLY A 29 -9.62 24.02 7.15
CA GLY A 29 -10.62 23.97 8.23
C GLY A 29 -11.42 22.67 8.31
N TYR A 30 -10.91 21.57 7.77
CA TYR A 30 -11.50 20.25 7.94
C TYR A 30 -11.03 19.60 9.25
N ALA A 31 -11.97 19.01 9.99
CA ALA A 31 -11.63 18.09 11.06
C ALA A 31 -11.22 16.75 10.48
N LEU A 32 -10.04 16.22 10.88
CA LEU A 32 -9.59 14.91 10.45
C LEU A 32 -10.14 13.82 11.37
N ILE A 33 -10.78 12.83 10.77
CA ILE A 33 -11.23 11.64 11.45
C ILE A 33 -10.18 10.55 11.27
N HIS A 34 -9.57 10.14 12.38
CA HIS A 34 -8.67 9.00 12.41
C HIS A 34 -9.46 7.74 12.75
N GLY A 35 -9.29 6.65 12.01
CA GLY A 35 -10.07 5.42 12.20
C GLY A 35 -9.99 4.85 13.63
N ARG A 36 -8.92 5.17 14.38
CA ARG A 36 -8.76 4.79 15.79
C ARG A 36 -9.56 5.66 16.76
N ALA A 37 -10.10 6.81 16.32
CA ALA A 37 -10.88 7.71 17.16
C ALA A 37 -12.37 7.29 17.28
N GLU A 38 -12.79 6.32 16.48
CA GLU A 38 -14.14 5.75 16.47
C GLU A 38 -14.10 4.28 16.91
N THR A 39 -15.26 3.76 17.35
CA THR A 39 -15.39 2.33 17.56
C THR A 39 -15.24 1.58 16.23
N ALA A 40 -14.75 0.35 16.26
CA ALA A 40 -14.56 -0.45 15.05
C ALA A 40 -15.84 -0.56 14.20
N ASP A 41 -17.00 -0.76 14.86
CA ASP A 41 -18.31 -0.86 14.19
C ASP A 41 -18.76 0.46 13.56
N ALA A 42 -18.55 1.58 14.26
CA ALA A 42 -18.87 2.91 13.71
C ALA A 42 -17.98 3.19 12.50
N TRP A 43 -16.70 2.85 12.57
CA TRP A 43 -15.77 3.06 11.46
C TRP A 43 -16.08 2.15 10.27
N ALA A 44 -16.42 0.87 10.51
CA ALA A 44 -16.88 -0.05 9.47
C ALA A 44 -18.13 0.48 8.74
N THR A 45 -19.08 1.05 9.49
CA THR A 45 -20.27 1.68 8.92
C THR A 45 -19.93 2.92 8.07
N VAL A 46 -19.03 3.78 8.56
CA VAL A 46 -18.55 4.97 7.82
C VAL A 46 -17.92 4.56 6.50
N LYS A 47 -17.04 3.55 6.51
CA LYS A 47 -16.38 3.02 5.30
C LYS A 47 -17.40 2.42 4.33
N ARG A 48 -18.28 1.53 4.82
CA ARG A 48 -19.27 0.81 3.98
C ARG A 48 -20.20 1.75 3.23
N HIS A 49 -20.56 2.85 3.82
CA HIS A 49 -21.50 3.80 3.23
C HIS A 49 -20.84 5.03 2.58
N GLY A 50 -19.52 5.09 2.54
CA GLY A 50 -18.80 6.22 1.96
C GLY A 50 -19.16 7.56 2.61
N LEU A 51 -19.46 7.58 3.92
CA LEU A 51 -19.96 8.75 4.63
C LEU A 51 -18.92 9.83 4.89
N VAL A 52 -17.64 9.51 4.65
CA VAL A 52 -16.52 10.43 4.86
C VAL A 52 -15.59 10.37 3.65
N THR A 53 -15.31 11.54 3.08
CA THR A 53 -14.36 11.66 1.97
C THR A 53 -12.93 11.68 2.51
N PRO A 54 -12.00 10.90 1.93
CA PRO A 54 -10.59 10.97 2.29
C PRO A 54 -9.99 12.35 2.06
N ALA A 55 -9.08 12.77 2.95
CA ALA A 55 -8.33 14.01 2.78
C ALA A 55 -7.58 14.04 1.44
N SER A 56 -7.02 12.92 0.99
CA SER A 56 -6.33 12.79 -0.30
C SER A 56 -7.26 12.91 -1.53
N THR A 57 -8.55 12.69 -1.35
CA THR A 57 -9.54 12.93 -2.42
C THR A 57 -9.92 14.42 -2.50
N LEU A 58 -10.07 15.08 -1.36
CA LEU A 58 -10.40 16.51 -1.29
C LEU A 58 -9.21 17.41 -1.64
N PHE A 59 -8.03 16.99 -1.21
CA PHE A 59 -6.76 17.65 -1.43
C PHE A 59 -5.81 16.60 -2.03
N PRO A 60 -5.98 16.28 -3.32
CA PRO A 60 -5.11 15.30 -3.94
C PRO A 60 -3.67 15.78 -3.78
N PRO A 61 -2.76 14.90 -3.35
CA PRO A 61 -1.35 15.24 -3.34
C PRO A 61 -1.02 15.76 -4.74
N PRO A 62 -0.16 16.78 -4.84
CA PRO A 62 0.30 17.21 -6.16
C PRO A 62 0.65 15.92 -6.88
N ARG A 63 -0.03 15.67 -8.01
CA ARG A 63 0.27 14.51 -8.84
C ARG A 63 1.77 14.51 -8.90
N ALA A 64 2.39 13.49 -8.39
CA ALA A 64 3.82 13.35 -8.49
C ALA A 64 4.15 13.21 -9.99
N SER A 65 4.08 14.32 -10.70
CA SER A 65 4.87 14.57 -11.88
C SER A 65 6.32 14.76 -11.43
N GLY A 66 6.67 14.07 -10.35
CA GLY A 66 8.01 13.96 -9.87
C GLY A 66 8.71 13.09 -10.87
N ASP A 67 9.72 13.68 -11.50
CA ASP A 67 10.64 13.01 -12.36
C ASP A 67 11.13 11.76 -11.62
N PHE A 68 10.67 10.61 -12.05
CA PHE A 68 11.25 9.35 -11.66
C PHE A 68 11.99 8.77 -12.87
N THR A 69 13.09 8.14 -12.61
CA THR A 69 13.83 7.37 -13.62
C THR A 69 13.60 5.89 -13.38
N THR A 70 13.33 5.15 -14.44
CA THR A 70 13.33 3.69 -14.37
C THR A 70 14.76 3.20 -14.21
N ILE A 71 14.97 2.24 -13.33
CA ILE A 71 16.27 1.62 -13.13
C ILE A 71 16.32 0.36 -14.00
N ASP A 72 17.02 0.46 -15.13
CA ASP A 72 17.13 -0.66 -16.08
C ASP A 72 18.16 -1.70 -15.64
N THR A 73 19.22 -1.27 -14.94
CA THR A 73 20.25 -2.18 -14.39
C THR A 73 20.05 -2.32 -12.88
N LEU A 74 19.50 -3.46 -12.47
CA LEU A 74 19.19 -3.73 -11.07
C LEU A 74 20.42 -4.25 -10.32
N SER A 75 20.60 -3.81 -9.07
CA SER A 75 21.54 -4.45 -8.15
C SER A 75 21.07 -5.89 -7.82
N PRO A 76 21.96 -6.76 -7.34
CA PRO A 76 21.58 -8.12 -6.92
C PRO A 76 20.44 -8.14 -5.90
N ALA A 77 20.38 -7.16 -4.99
CA ALA A 77 19.30 -7.04 -4.00
C ALA A 77 17.96 -6.77 -4.68
N TYR A 78 17.91 -5.81 -5.63
CA TYR A 78 16.68 -5.52 -6.38
C TYR A 78 16.28 -6.63 -7.32
N THR A 79 17.24 -7.32 -7.95
CA THR A 79 16.96 -8.50 -8.79
C THR A 79 16.25 -9.58 -7.98
N ARG A 80 16.76 -9.88 -6.77
CA ARG A 80 16.10 -10.84 -5.86
C ARG A 80 14.72 -10.35 -5.39
N LEU A 81 14.59 -9.07 -5.02
CA LEU A 81 13.30 -8.52 -4.60
C LEU A 81 12.25 -8.58 -5.71
N VAL A 82 12.63 -8.26 -6.95
CA VAL A 82 11.74 -8.38 -8.12
C VAL A 82 11.30 -9.83 -8.31
N ALA A 83 12.24 -10.77 -8.32
CA ALA A 83 11.95 -12.19 -8.46
C ALA A 83 11.05 -12.70 -7.33
N TYR A 84 11.34 -12.32 -6.08
CA TYR A 84 10.50 -12.64 -4.92
C TYR A 84 9.09 -12.06 -5.05
N SER A 85 8.96 -10.78 -5.40
CA SER A 85 7.66 -10.14 -5.56
C SER A 85 6.79 -10.80 -6.61
N GLN A 86 7.39 -11.20 -7.74
CA GLN A 86 6.70 -11.91 -8.81
C GLN A 86 6.24 -13.30 -8.39
N ALA A 87 7.12 -14.07 -7.73
CA ALA A 87 6.79 -15.40 -7.25
C ALA A 87 5.72 -15.35 -6.15
N LEU A 88 5.85 -14.42 -5.20
CA LEU A 88 4.87 -14.26 -4.13
C LEU A 88 3.50 -13.84 -4.69
N ALA A 89 3.47 -12.95 -5.68
CA ALA A 89 2.22 -12.57 -6.35
C ALA A 89 1.58 -13.76 -7.08
N ALA A 90 2.36 -14.60 -7.73
CA ALA A 90 1.84 -15.82 -8.38
C ALA A 90 1.20 -16.77 -7.36
N GLU A 91 1.83 -16.97 -6.19
CA GLU A 91 1.28 -17.82 -5.11
C GLU A 91 0.02 -17.20 -4.47
N LEU A 92 0.05 -15.91 -4.13
CA LEU A 92 -1.02 -15.29 -3.36
C LEU A 92 -2.18 -14.77 -4.20
N LEU A 93 -1.92 -14.29 -5.42
CA LEU A 93 -2.93 -13.71 -6.31
C LEU A 93 -3.34 -14.66 -7.45
N GLY A 94 -2.53 -15.69 -7.73
CA GLY A 94 -2.76 -16.60 -8.85
C GLY A 94 -2.59 -15.94 -10.23
N LEU A 95 -1.85 -14.81 -10.32
CA LEU A 95 -1.66 -14.09 -11.58
C LEU A 95 -0.25 -13.50 -11.71
N PRO A 96 0.25 -13.35 -12.96
CA PRO A 96 1.55 -12.76 -13.21
C PRO A 96 1.51 -11.25 -12.95
N VAL A 97 2.53 -10.75 -12.28
CA VAL A 97 2.71 -9.32 -11.98
C VAL A 97 3.93 -8.78 -12.71
N PHE A 98 3.78 -7.64 -13.34
CA PHE A 98 4.92 -6.89 -13.85
C PHE A 98 5.52 -6.08 -12.69
N VAL A 99 6.81 -6.26 -12.42
CA VAL A 99 7.51 -5.49 -11.38
C VAL A 99 8.54 -4.59 -12.04
N ARG A 100 8.48 -3.30 -11.74
CA ARG A 100 9.48 -2.32 -12.15
C ARG A 100 10.08 -1.62 -10.94
N VAL A 101 11.34 -1.21 -11.08
CA VAL A 101 12.04 -0.42 -10.06
C VAL A 101 12.28 0.98 -10.61
N ILE A 102 11.98 1.97 -9.81
CA ILE A 102 12.20 3.38 -10.15
C ILE A 102 13.04 4.06 -9.06
N HIS A 103 13.65 5.17 -9.41
CA HIS A 103 14.19 6.13 -8.45
C HIS A 103 13.40 7.43 -8.54
N GLY A 104 12.57 7.67 -7.55
CA GLY A 104 11.70 8.83 -7.45
C GLY A 104 11.76 9.44 -6.05
N PRO A 105 12.77 10.27 -5.73
CA PRO A 105 12.97 10.80 -4.38
C PRO A 105 11.82 11.73 -3.94
N ASN A 106 11.12 12.32 -4.89
CA ASN A 106 9.97 13.21 -4.63
C ASN A 106 8.64 12.46 -4.52
N LEU A 107 8.61 11.15 -4.81
CA LEU A 107 7.44 10.33 -4.56
C LEU A 107 7.39 9.98 -3.07
N THR A 108 6.19 9.98 -2.49
CA THR A 108 6.01 9.79 -1.04
C THR A 108 5.85 8.31 -0.62
N CYS A 109 5.88 7.38 -1.57
CA CYS A 109 5.61 5.96 -1.34
C CYS A 109 6.82 5.07 -1.68
N ALA A 110 6.97 4.00 -0.91
CA ALA A 110 7.99 2.97 -1.13
C ALA A 110 7.61 2.03 -2.28
N ALA A 111 6.32 1.83 -2.50
CA ALA A 111 5.78 1.06 -3.62
C ALA A 111 4.42 1.62 -4.05
N THR A 112 3.96 1.21 -5.23
CA THR A 112 2.60 1.48 -5.72
C THR A 112 2.11 0.31 -6.57
N TRP A 113 0.79 0.10 -6.53
CA TRP A 113 0.10 -0.89 -7.34
C TRP A 113 -0.76 -0.24 -8.41
N LEU A 114 -0.56 -0.66 -9.67
CA LEU A 114 -1.48 -0.33 -10.76
C LEU A 114 -2.32 -1.55 -11.05
N ARG A 115 -3.62 -1.45 -10.76
CA ARG A 115 -4.58 -2.52 -10.99
C ARG A 115 -4.80 -2.73 -12.48
N ASP A 116 -4.58 -3.95 -12.93
CA ASP A 116 -4.95 -4.44 -14.25
C ASP A 116 -5.48 -5.87 -14.11
N LYS A 117 -6.51 -6.23 -14.88
CA LYS A 117 -7.15 -7.55 -14.78
C LYS A 117 -6.26 -8.69 -15.27
N LYS A 118 -5.34 -8.42 -16.18
CA LYS A 118 -4.49 -9.43 -16.82
C LYS A 118 -3.06 -9.40 -16.32
N ARG A 119 -2.53 -8.21 -16.12
CA ARG A 119 -1.13 -8.03 -15.74
C ARG A 119 -0.95 -6.75 -14.90
N PRO A 120 -1.29 -6.80 -13.63
CA PRO A 120 -1.07 -5.67 -12.73
C PRO A 120 0.42 -5.32 -12.64
N THR A 121 0.70 -4.07 -12.26
CA THR A 121 2.07 -3.57 -12.16
C THR A 121 2.37 -3.16 -10.73
N LEU A 122 3.39 -3.77 -10.13
CA LEU A 122 4.02 -3.32 -8.91
C LEU A 122 5.19 -2.39 -9.26
N THR A 123 5.19 -1.18 -8.74
CA THR A 123 6.31 -0.25 -8.86
C THR A 123 7.00 -0.12 -7.51
N LEU A 124 8.29 -0.43 -7.45
CA LEU A 124 9.14 -0.31 -6.27
C LEU A 124 9.99 0.96 -6.38
N ASN A 125 10.00 1.80 -5.35
CA ASN A 125 10.75 3.05 -5.33
C ASN A 125 12.06 2.92 -4.56
N ALA A 126 13.17 2.83 -5.28
CA ALA A 126 14.50 2.68 -4.70
C ALA A 126 14.93 3.86 -3.83
N ALA A 127 14.40 5.06 -4.06
CA ALA A 127 14.70 6.22 -3.21
C ALA A 127 14.21 6.02 -1.76
N HIS A 128 13.12 5.27 -1.55
CA HIS A 128 12.56 4.95 -0.23
C HIS A 128 13.06 3.61 0.32
N LEU A 129 13.23 2.62 -0.55
CA LEU A 129 13.70 1.29 -0.14
C LEU A 129 15.20 1.26 0.16
N GLY A 130 15.96 2.21 -0.42
CA GLY A 130 17.41 2.31 -0.28
C GLY A 130 18.19 1.37 -1.22
N PRO A 131 19.50 1.60 -1.41
CA PRO A 131 20.30 0.89 -2.39
C PRO A 131 20.42 -0.61 -2.12
N GLU A 132 20.48 -1.01 -0.88
CA GLU A 132 20.57 -2.41 -0.44
C GLU A 132 19.21 -3.01 -0.07
N VAL A 133 18.12 -2.29 -0.38
CA VAL A 133 16.78 -2.64 0.11
C VAL A 133 16.83 -2.96 1.61
N LYS A 134 16.88 -1.94 2.44
CA LYS A 134 17.06 -2.00 3.91
C LYS A 134 16.23 -3.08 4.61
N PHE A 135 15.08 -3.43 4.03
CA PHE A 135 14.15 -4.42 4.56
C PHE A 135 14.35 -5.82 3.98
N PHE A 136 15.23 -5.98 2.98
CA PHE A 136 15.46 -7.25 2.29
C PHE A 136 16.85 -7.84 2.57
N ALA A 137 17.53 -7.47 3.59
CA ALA A 137 18.87 -7.88 4.04
C ALA A 137 19.31 -9.30 3.60
N GLY A 138 19.25 -9.60 2.30
CA GLY A 138 19.55 -10.91 1.70
C GLY A 138 18.46 -11.97 1.82
N ARG A 139 17.31 -11.67 2.46
CA ARG A 139 16.17 -12.61 2.60
C ARG A 139 14.83 -11.84 2.71
N PRO A 140 13.69 -12.48 2.38
CA PRO A 140 12.38 -11.91 2.67
C PRO A 140 12.26 -11.57 4.15
N SER A 141 11.90 -10.33 4.46
CA SER A 141 11.71 -9.83 5.81
C SER A 141 10.22 -9.57 6.09
N PRO A 142 9.80 -9.53 7.35
CA PRO A 142 8.43 -9.14 7.69
C PRO A 142 8.02 -7.80 7.08
N ALA A 143 8.92 -6.81 7.07
CA ALA A 143 8.63 -5.48 6.52
C ALA A 143 8.42 -5.49 4.99
N ILE A 144 9.18 -6.31 4.25
CA ILE A 144 8.96 -6.51 2.81
C ILE A 144 7.65 -7.25 2.56
N ASN A 145 7.35 -8.28 3.36
CA ASN A 145 6.10 -9.01 3.23
C ASN A 145 4.89 -8.12 3.52
N GLU A 146 4.97 -7.28 4.55
CA GLU A 146 3.95 -6.28 4.87
C GLU A 146 3.72 -5.33 3.69
N LEU A 147 4.80 -4.77 3.12
CA LEU A 147 4.72 -3.90 1.95
C LEU A 147 4.07 -4.61 0.76
N LEU A 148 4.52 -5.82 0.43
CA LEU A 148 3.99 -6.56 -0.72
C LEU A 148 2.52 -6.94 -0.54
N ILE A 149 2.12 -7.43 0.65
CA ILE A 149 0.73 -7.75 0.95
C ILE A 149 -0.14 -6.51 0.84
N HIS A 150 0.33 -5.36 1.36
CA HIS A 150 -0.37 -4.09 1.25
C HIS A 150 -0.62 -3.71 -0.21
N GLU A 151 0.42 -3.75 -1.04
CA GLU A 151 0.30 -3.44 -2.46
C GLU A 151 -0.58 -4.45 -3.21
N PHE A 152 -0.47 -5.74 -2.90
CA PHE A 152 -1.30 -6.79 -3.51
C PHE A 152 -2.78 -6.65 -3.13
N ALA A 153 -3.09 -6.17 -1.93
CA ALA A 153 -4.47 -5.92 -1.51
C ALA A 153 -5.16 -4.86 -2.37
N HIS A 154 -4.40 -3.95 -2.98
CA HIS A 154 -4.93 -3.00 -3.95
C HIS A 154 -5.51 -3.65 -5.21
N GLN A 155 -5.23 -4.92 -5.48
CA GLN A 155 -5.91 -5.65 -6.55
C GLN A 155 -7.42 -5.77 -6.30
N PHE A 156 -7.84 -5.75 -5.04
CA PHE A 156 -9.22 -6.01 -4.63
C PHE A 156 -9.98 -4.75 -4.21
N GLY A 157 -9.31 -3.73 -3.73
CA GLY A 157 -9.93 -2.49 -3.25
C GLY A 157 -8.91 -1.40 -2.94
N ASP A 158 -9.42 -0.25 -2.53
CA ASP A 158 -8.62 0.89 -2.05
C ASP A 158 -8.74 1.04 -0.53
N HIS A 159 -7.84 1.80 0.09
CA HIS A 159 -7.64 1.90 1.55
C HIS A 159 -8.88 2.10 2.41
N LEU A 160 -9.98 2.60 1.91
CA LEU A 160 -11.20 2.80 2.68
C LEU A 160 -12.31 1.80 2.33
N GLU A 161 -11.99 0.83 1.48
CA GLU A 161 -12.93 -0.21 1.08
C GLU A 161 -12.78 -1.45 1.97
N GLU A 162 -13.90 -2.02 2.41
CA GLU A 162 -13.94 -3.29 3.16
C GLU A 162 -13.19 -4.41 2.42
N LYS A 163 -13.28 -4.42 1.08
CA LYS A 163 -12.57 -5.38 0.24
C LYS A 163 -11.05 -5.31 0.35
N PHE A 164 -10.49 -4.13 0.62
CA PHE A 164 -9.05 -3.97 0.85
C PHE A 164 -8.66 -4.59 2.20
N ASP A 165 -9.40 -4.27 3.27
CA ASP A 165 -9.13 -4.81 4.61
C ASP A 165 -9.28 -6.34 4.63
N ASP A 166 -10.33 -6.88 3.99
CA ASP A 166 -10.53 -8.32 3.82
C ASP A 166 -9.40 -8.98 3.02
N ALA A 167 -8.92 -8.31 1.96
CA ALA A 167 -7.80 -8.79 1.16
C ALA A 167 -6.52 -8.84 1.98
N MET A 168 -6.22 -7.79 2.76
CA MET A 168 -5.05 -7.76 3.65
C MET A 168 -5.05 -8.95 4.62
N ALA A 169 -6.18 -9.21 5.28
CA ALA A 169 -6.31 -10.34 6.21
C ALA A 169 -6.14 -11.69 5.50
N ARG A 170 -6.79 -11.87 4.35
CA ARG A 170 -6.72 -13.11 3.56
C ARG A 170 -5.32 -13.37 3.00
N LEU A 171 -4.68 -12.36 2.43
CA LEU A 171 -3.33 -12.48 1.89
C LEU A 171 -2.30 -12.74 2.99
N GLY A 172 -2.47 -12.14 4.18
CA GLY A 172 -1.65 -12.42 5.35
C GLY A 172 -1.78 -13.87 5.82
N ALA A 173 -3.00 -14.39 5.87
CA ALA A 173 -3.25 -15.78 6.21
C ALA A 173 -2.66 -16.75 5.16
N ALA A 174 -2.80 -16.44 3.87
CA ALA A 174 -2.24 -17.24 2.79
C ALA A 174 -0.70 -17.24 2.80
N LEU A 175 -0.06 -16.10 3.14
CA LEU A 175 1.39 -16.04 3.32
C LEU A 175 1.85 -16.92 4.49
N ALA A 176 1.12 -16.92 5.61
CA ALA A 176 1.43 -17.77 6.76
C ALA A 176 1.30 -19.26 6.40
N ASP A 177 0.24 -19.62 5.67
CA ASP A 177 0.03 -20.98 5.19
C ASP A 177 1.14 -21.42 4.22
N LEU A 178 1.51 -20.57 3.27
CA LEU A 178 2.64 -20.80 2.35
C LEU A 178 3.96 -21.05 3.14
N ALA A 179 4.21 -20.27 4.19
CA ALA A 179 5.41 -20.44 5.00
C ALA A 179 5.44 -21.77 5.77
N LEU A 180 4.28 -22.26 6.19
CA LEU A 180 4.16 -23.54 6.90
C LEU A 180 4.25 -24.74 5.95
N GLN A 181 3.63 -24.64 4.79
CA GLN A 181 3.54 -25.76 3.85
C GLN A 181 4.75 -25.84 2.90
N ASN A 182 5.36 -24.70 2.54
CA ASN A 182 6.49 -24.64 1.64
C ASN A 182 7.59 -23.68 2.14
N PRO A 183 8.28 -24.01 3.24
CA PRO A 183 9.35 -23.14 3.78
C PRO A 183 10.51 -22.93 2.79
N THR A 184 10.75 -23.87 1.87
CA THR A 184 11.81 -23.77 0.86
C THR A 184 11.54 -22.66 -0.17
N PHE A 185 10.28 -22.25 -0.34
CA PHE A 185 9.92 -21.10 -1.17
C PHE A 185 10.72 -19.85 -0.79
N PHE A 186 10.82 -19.56 0.50
CA PHE A 186 11.51 -18.35 0.99
C PHE A 186 13.04 -18.51 0.95
N GLU A 187 13.55 -19.72 0.99
CA GLU A 187 15.00 -19.97 0.90
C GLU A 187 15.58 -19.67 -0.45
N ALA A 188 14.80 -19.81 -1.52
CA ALA A 188 15.21 -19.49 -2.87
C ALA A 188 15.57 -17.99 -3.07
N TYR A 189 15.18 -17.13 -2.13
CA TYR A 189 15.36 -15.67 -2.20
C TYR A 189 16.27 -15.12 -1.08
N ARG A 190 17.08 -15.97 -0.48
CA ARG A 190 18.12 -15.59 0.49
C ARG A 190 19.38 -15.04 -0.17
#